data_373a86b02907cdadaf19b130f648eab3
#
_entry.id   373a86b02907cdadaf19b130f648eab3
#
_cell.length_a   1.000
_cell.length_b   1.000
_cell.length_c   1.000
_cell.angle_alpha   90.00
_cell.angle_beta   90.00
_cell.angle_gamma   90.00
#
_symmetry.space_group_name_H-M   'P 1'
#
loop_
_entity.id
_entity.type
_entity.pdbx_description
1 polymer ?
#
loop_
_entity_poly.entity_id
_entity_poly.type
_entity_poly.pdbx_seq_one_letter_code
_entity_poly.pdbx_strand_id
1 'polypeptide(L)'
;MSKIYENGIIRDMTDEEIAAMQDAAARAEAEEKRRPLSAVEVQEMLLRQQINTLSVDDQTAYRMKGFYPEWAAGEAYTVGYKLLYGGELYKVLQAHTSQADWTPNAVPAMFTRIDEQHDGSKYDPIPYDGNMALENGKYYSQGGVTYRCTRDTGNPVYQPLADLVGIYVETV
;
A
#
# COMPACT_ATOMS: atom_id res chain seq x y z
N MET A 1 30.10 -1.07 12.34
CA MET A 1 30.48 -1.16 13.75
C MET A 1 29.31 -0.57 14.56
N SER A 2 28.81 -1.31 15.54
CA SER A 2 27.74 -0.83 16.42
C SER A 2 28.32 0.08 17.49
N LYS A 3 27.63 1.18 17.81
CA LYS A 3 28.09 2.18 18.76
C LYS A 3 27.16 2.26 19.97
N ILE A 4 27.73 2.51 21.15
CA ILE A 4 26.99 2.74 22.38
C ILE A 4 27.28 4.15 22.91
N TYR A 5 26.27 4.75 23.53
CA TYR A 5 26.41 6.03 24.23
C TYR A 5 26.53 5.78 25.73
N GLU A 6 27.68 6.11 26.32
CA GLU A 6 27.95 5.88 27.73
C GLU A 6 28.68 7.11 28.32
N ASN A 7 28.20 7.63 29.44
CA ASN A 7 28.77 8.76 30.15
C ASN A 7 29.09 10.01 29.30
N GLY A 8 28.21 10.31 28.33
CA GLY A 8 28.40 11.48 27.45
C GLY A 8 29.30 11.25 26.25
N ILE A 9 29.82 10.02 26.05
CA ILE A 9 30.76 9.69 24.99
C ILE A 9 30.15 8.57 24.09
N ILE A 10 30.32 8.72 22.78
CA ILE A 10 29.97 7.66 21.82
C ILE A 10 31.25 6.85 21.56
N ARG A 11 31.23 5.56 21.87
CA ARG A 11 32.31 4.62 21.58
C ARG A 11 31.81 3.43 20.77
N ASP A 12 32.71 2.72 20.14
CA ASP A 12 32.38 1.43 19.52
C ASP A 12 32.12 0.38 20.63
N MET A 13 31.17 -0.51 20.36
CA MET A 13 30.87 -1.63 21.24
C MET A 13 31.98 -2.69 21.17
N THR A 14 32.27 -3.33 22.28
CA THR A 14 33.15 -4.50 22.30
C THR A 14 32.45 -5.73 21.72
N ASP A 15 33.20 -6.74 21.33
CA ASP A 15 32.63 -8.01 20.82
C ASP A 15 31.75 -8.70 21.88
N GLU A 16 32.10 -8.58 23.16
CA GLU A 16 31.27 -9.11 24.25
C GLU A 16 29.94 -8.36 24.41
N GLU A 17 29.93 -7.03 24.27
CA GLU A 17 28.73 -6.22 24.31
C GLU A 17 27.80 -6.53 23.11
N ILE A 18 28.40 -6.72 21.93
CA ILE A 18 27.66 -7.12 20.72
C ILE A 18 27.03 -8.49 20.90
N ALA A 19 27.79 -9.46 21.41
CA ALA A 19 27.30 -10.81 21.68
C ALA A 19 26.19 -10.81 22.75
N ALA A 20 26.33 -10.05 23.82
CA ALA A 20 25.31 -9.90 24.85
C ALA A 20 24.01 -9.27 24.31
N MET A 21 24.14 -8.26 23.44
CA MET A 21 22.98 -7.62 22.78
C MET A 21 22.27 -8.61 21.83
N GLN A 22 23.02 -9.39 21.07
CA GLN A 22 22.45 -10.42 20.18
C GLN A 22 21.75 -11.53 20.96
N ASP A 23 22.34 -12.00 22.07
CA ASP A 23 21.72 -13.00 22.94
C ASP A 23 20.44 -12.47 23.63
N ALA A 24 20.45 -11.22 24.08
CA ALA A 24 19.28 -10.57 24.64
C ALA A 24 18.16 -10.41 23.59
N ALA A 25 18.51 -10.04 22.35
CA ALA A 25 17.55 -9.94 21.25
C ALA A 25 16.96 -11.31 20.89
N ALA A 26 17.79 -12.36 20.83
CA ALA A 26 17.32 -13.71 20.56
C ALA A 26 16.40 -14.27 21.68
N ARG A 27 16.69 -13.94 22.94
CA ARG A 27 15.81 -14.30 24.06
C ARG A 27 14.47 -13.58 24.00
N ALA A 28 14.48 -12.28 23.72
CA ALA A 28 13.27 -11.48 23.57
C ALA A 28 12.39 -12.00 22.41
N GLU A 29 13.00 -12.36 21.27
CA GLU A 29 12.29 -12.96 20.14
C GLU A 29 11.70 -14.32 20.49
N ALA A 30 12.44 -15.14 21.24
CA ALA A 30 11.94 -16.45 21.68
C ALA A 30 10.80 -16.34 22.68
N GLU A 31 10.83 -15.34 23.57
CA GLU A 31 9.76 -15.03 24.52
C GLU A 31 8.51 -14.53 23.80
N GLU A 32 8.67 -13.61 22.85
CA GLU A 32 7.57 -13.11 22.01
C GLU A 32 6.86 -14.24 21.25
N LYS A 33 7.62 -15.18 20.69
CA LYS A 33 7.05 -16.37 20.01
C LYS A 33 6.29 -17.31 20.94
N ARG A 34 6.53 -17.26 22.25
CA ARG A 34 5.89 -18.14 23.25
C ARG A 34 4.69 -17.51 23.93
N ARG A 35 4.55 -16.18 23.86
CA ARG A 35 3.42 -15.50 24.49
C ARG A 35 2.10 -15.96 23.85
N PRO A 36 1.02 -16.05 24.62
CA PRO A 36 -0.31 -16.26 24.06
C PRO A 36 -0.70 -15.08 23.14
N LEU A 37 -1.33 -15.39 22.02
CA LEU A 37 -1.87 -14.37 21.13
C LEU A 37 -3.04 -13.66 21.82
N SER A 38 -3.15 -12.36 21.65
CA SER A 38 -4.32 -11.60 22.05
C SER A 38 -5.53 -11.94 21.16
N ALA A 39 -6.72 -11.62 21.63
CA ALA A 39 -7.94 -11.84 20.84
C ALA A 39 -7.89 -11.10 19.49
N VAL A 40 -7.29 -9.92 19.43
CA VAL A 40 -7.13 -9.12 18.18
C VAL A 40 -6.22 -9.85 17.22
N GLU A 41 -5.05 -10.33 17.66
CA GLU A 41 -4.11 -11.07 16.82
C GLU A 41 -4.70 -12.38 16.27
N VAL A 42 -5.50 -13.08 17.08
CA VAL A 42 -6.24 -14.28 16.61
C VAL A 42 -7.26 -13.89 15.55
N GLN A 43 -8.02 -12.81 15.74
CA GLN A 43 -8.99 -12.33 14.73
C GLN A 43 -8.30 -11.93 13.43
N GLU A 44 -7.19 -11.20 13.50
CA GLU A 44 -6.39 -10.82 12.32
C GLU A 44 -5.86 -12.04 11.58
N MET A 45 -5.35 -13.03 12.30
CA MET A 45 -4.86 -14.28 11.71
C MET A 45 -5.98 -15.04 10.98
N LEU A 46 -7.15 -15.16 11.59
CA LEU A 46 -8.31 -15.79 10.98
C LEU A 46 -8.80 -15.03 9.75
N LEU A 47 -8.81 -13.68 9.81
CA LEU A 47 -9.18 -12.85 8.68
C LEU A 47 -8.21 -13.05 7.52
N ARG A 48 -6.89 -13.03 7.77
CA ARG A 48 -5.87 -13.29 6.74
C ARG A 48 -6.03 -14.66 6.06
N GLN A 49 -6.41 -15.69 6.80
CA GLN A 49 -6.66 -17.02 6.24
C GLN A 49 -7.90 -17.07 5.34
N GLN A 50 -8.90 -16.24 5.60
CA GLN A 50 -10.18 -16.27 4.92
C GLN A 50 -10.41 -15.12 3.95
N ILE A 51 -9.52 -14.12 3.90
CA ILE A 51 -9.74 -12.86 3.15
C ILE A 51 -10.12 -13.08 1.69
N ASN A 52 -9.50 -14.04 1.03
CA ASN A 52 -9.77 -14.39 -0.36
C ASN A 52 -11.04 -15.23 -0.57
N THR A 53 -11.68 -15.71 0.51
CA THR A 53 -13.00 -16.36 0.43
C THR A 53 -14.13 -15.34 0.56
N LEU A 54 -13.85 -14.12 1.01
CA LEU A 54 -14.82 -13.05 1.14
C LEU A 54 -15.13 -12.46 -0.24
N SER A 55 -16.40 -12.37 -0.58
CA SER A 55 -16.85 -11.71 -1.81
C SER A 55 -16.98 -10.20 -1.56
N VAL A 56 -15.87 -9.48 -1.66
CA VAL A 56 -15.83 -8.01 -1.53
C VAL A 56 -15.42 -7.38 -2.86
N ASP A 57 -15.96 -6.18 -3.14
CA ASP A 57 -15.54 -5.39 -4.30
C ASP A 57 -14.07 -4.92 -4.16
N ASP A 58 -13.52 -4.43 -5.27
CA ASP A 58 -12.11 -4.07 -5.33
C ASP A 58 -11.76 -2.88 -4.42
N GLN A 59 -12.69 -1.93 -4.19
CA GLN A 59 -12.44 -0.79 -3.29
C GLN A 59 -12.46 -1.20 -1.82
N THR A 60 -13.39 -2.06 -1.44
CA THR A 60 -13.40 -2.66 -0.10
C THR A 60 -12.13 -3.48 0.12
N ALA A 61 -11.71 -4.26 -0.88
CA ALA A 61 -10.45 -5.01 -0.83
C ALA A 61 -9.23 -4.09 -0.68
N TYR A 62 -9.19 -2.96 -1.42
CA TYR A 62 -8.11 -1.98 -1.29
C TYR A 62 -8.00 -1.42 0.14
N ARG A 63 -9.13 -1.06 0.76
CA ARG A 63 -9.17 -0.58 2.16
C ARG A 63 -8.71 -1.64 3.17
N MET A 64 -8.80 -2.91 2.80
CA MET A 64 -8.37 -4.07 3.59
C MET A 64 -7.04 -4.66 3.11
N LYS A 65 -6.28 -3.95 2.26
CA LYS A 65 -5.12 -4.52 1.56
C LYS A 65 -4.09 -5.18 2.49
N GLY A 66 -3.89 -4.62 3.69
CA GLY A 66 -2.96 -5.18 4.68
C GLY A 66 -3.28 -6.58 5.20
N PHE A 67 -4.47 -7.12 4.90
CA PHE A 67 -4.85 -8.49 5.28
C PHE A 67 -4.60 -9.50 4.17
N TYR A 68 -4.39 -9.07 2.91
CA TYR A 68 -4.11 -9.98 1.81
C TYR A 68 -2.69 -10.54 1.89
N PRO A 69 -2.48 -11.80 1.46
CA PRO A 69 -1.15 -12.42 1.47
C PRO A 69 -0.21 -11.76 0.47
N GLU A 70 1.08 -11.80 0.76
CA GLU A 70 2.11 -11.42 -0.20
C GLU A 70 2.18 -12.44 -1.34
N TRP A 71 2.51 -11.97 -2.54
CA TRP A 71 2.80 -12.83 -3.66
C TRP A 71 4.00 -13.73 -3.37
N ALA A 72 3.89 -14.99 -3.77
CA ALA A 72 5.00 -15.95 -3.67
C ALA A 72 5.13 -16.74 -4.97
N ALA A 73 6.38 -17.07 -5.34
CA ALA A 73 6.64 -17.95 -6.48
C ALA A 73 6.30 -19.41 -6.12
N GLY A 74 5.78 -20.17 -7.08
CA GLY A 74 5.41 -21.58 -6.91
C GLY A 74 4.01 -21.80 -6.35
N GLU A 75 3.26 -20.75 -6.03
CA GLU A 75 1.89 -20.80 -5.53
C GLU A 75 0.87 -20.90 -6.66
N ALA A 76 -0.18 -21.69 -6.45
CA ALA A 76 -1.29 -21.82 -7.37
C ALA A 76 -2.36 -20.74 -7.07
N TYR A 77 -2.54 -19.81 -7.97
CA TYR A 77 -3.53 -18.75 -7.86
C TYR A 77 -4.74 -19.00 -8.75
N THR A 78 -5.91 -18.73 -8.21
CA THR A 78 -7.20 -18.81 -8.95
C THR A 78 -7.63 -17.44 -9.44
N VAL A 79 -8.51 -17.40 -10.44
CA VAL A 79 -9.09 -16.13 -10.92
C VAL A 79 -9.83 -15.40 -9.79
N GLY A 80 -9.58 -14.10 -9.67
CA GLY A 80 -10.17 -13.25 -8.63
C GLY A 80 -9.41 -13.25 -7.31
N TYR A 81 -8.42 -14.13 -7.12
CA TYR A 81 -7.56 -14.12 -5.94
C TYR A 81 -6.84 -12.77 -5.85
N LYS A 82 -6.80 -12.20 -4.63
CA LYS A 82 -6.15 -10.92 -4.38
C LYS A 82 -4.91 -11.15 -3.51
N LEU A 83 -3.83 -10.41 -3.81
CA LEU A 83 -2.53 -10.55 -3.16
C LEU A 83 -1.76 -9.22 -3.19
N LEU A 84 -0.79 -9.08 -2.30
CA LEU A 84 0.13 -7.95 -2.27
C LEU A 84 1.41 -8.26 -3.04
N TYR A 85 1.95 -7.25 -3.70
CA TYR A 85 3.30 -7.26 -4.25
C TYR A 85 3.87 -5.84 -4.24
N GLY A 86 5.00 -5.65 -3.55
CA GLY A 86 5.62 -4.34 -3.40
C GLY A 86 4.74 -3.30 -2.66
N GLY A 87 3.83 -3.77 -1.78
CA GLY A 87 2.89 -2.92 -1.05
C GLY A 87 1.62 -2.54 -1.83
N GLU A 88 1.53 -2.95 -3.10
CA GLU A 88 0.36 -2.75 -3.96
C GLU A 88 -0.54 -3.99 -4.00
N LEU A 89 -1.86 -3.77 -4.11
CA LEU A 89 -2.84 -4.84 -4.19
C LEU A 89 -3.08 -5.23 -5.65
N TYR A 90 -3.03 -6.53 -5.92
CA TYR A 90 -3.28 -7.11 -7.25
C TYR A 90 -4.40 -8.14 -7.20
N LYS A 91 -5.13 -8.26 -8.31
CA LYS A 91 -6.13 -9.30 -8.55
C LYS A 91 -5.67 -10.17 -9.71
N VAL A 92 -5.78 -11.48 -9.54
CA VAL A 92 -5.45 -12.49 -10.54
C VAL A 92 -6.53 -12.52 -11.62
N LEU A 93 -6.13 -12.38 -12.88
CA LEU A 93 -7.01 -12.42 -14.05
C LEU A 93 -7.12 -13.81 -14.66
N GLN A 94 -6.04 -14.61 -14.58
CA GLN A 94 -5.98 -15.97 -15.12
C GLN A 94 -5.41 -16.91 -14.09
N ALA A 95 -6.05 -18.09 -13.92
CA ALA A 95 -5.54 -19.11 -13.01
C ALA A 95 -4.19 -19.66 -13.51
N HIS A 96 -3.20 -19.71 -12.64
CA HIS A 96 -1.86 -20.19 -12.95
C HIS A 96 -1.09 -20.58 -11.70
N THR A 97 0.02 -21.30 -11.90
CA THR A 97 1.06 -21.44 -10.86
C THR A 97 2.12 -20.38 -11.13
N SER A 98 2.39 -19.54 -10.13
CA SER A 98 3.33 -18.42 -10.24
C SER A 98 4.77 -18.89 -10.43
N GLN A 99 5.56 -18.13 -11.17
CA GLN A 99 6.99 -18.36 -11.40
C GLN A 99 7.76 -17.13 -10.92
N ALA A 100 9.03 -17.32 -10.57
CA ALA A 100 9.84 -16.26 -9.95
C ALA A 100 9.97 -14.99 -10.81
N ASP A 101 9.89 -15.13 -12.13
CA ASP A 101 9.95 -14.06 -13.12
C ASP A 101 8.55 -13.53 -13.53
N TRP A 102 7.46 -14.17 -13.05
CA TRP A 102 6.08 -13.75 -13.34
C TRP A 102 5.51 -12.91 -12.19
N THR A 103 6.21 -11.85 -11.87
CA THR A 103 5.76 -10.93 -10.81
C THR A 103 4.53 -10.13 -11.23
N PRO A 104 3.63 -9.76 -10.31
CA PRO A 104 2.37 -9.08 -10.63
C PRO A 104 2.52 -7.80 -11.46
N ASN A 105 3.59 -7.04 -11.26
CA ASN A 105 3.88 -5.83 -12.02
C ASN A 105 4.51 -6.11 -13.41
N ALA A 106 5.07 -7.31 -13.62
CA ALA A 106 5.74 -7.66 -14.89
C ALA A 106 4.79 -8.34 -15.88
N VAL A 107 3.70 -8.97 -15.40
CA VAL A 107 2.81 -9.78 -16.27
C VAL A 107 1.36 -9.27 -16.20
N PRO A 108 1.04 -8.13 -16.85
CA PRO A 108 -0.30 -7.53 -16.79
C PRO A 108 -1.41 -8.40 -17.42
N ALA A 109 -1.05 -9.39 -18.21
CA ALA A 109 -2.01 -10.36 -18.75
C ALA A 109 -2.58 -11.31 -17.67
N MET A 110 -1.86 -11.51 -16.57
CA MET A 110 -2.24 -12.40 -15.48
C MET A 110 -2.74 -11.67 -14.23
N PHE A 111 -2.35 -10.41 -14.08
CA PHE A 111 -2.67 -9.61 -12.91
C PHE A 111 -3.17 -8.22 -13.30
N THR A 112 -4.10 -7.70 -12.53
CA THR A 112 -4.46 -6.27 -12.58
C THR A 112 -4.25 -5.65 -11.22
N ARG A 113 -3.65 -4.45 -11.19
CA ARG A 113 -3.52 -3.68 -9.96
C ARG A 113 -4.88 -3.12 -9.54
N ILE A 114 -5.14 -3.13 -8.26
CA ILE A 114 -6.29 -2.48 -7.65
C ILE A 114 -5.78 -1.21 -7.00
N ASP A 115 -6.18 -0.07 -7.55
CA ASP A 115 -5.82 1.25 -7.04
C ASP A 115 -6.96 1.84 -6.20
N GLU A 116 -6.63 2.79 -5.35
CA GLU A 116 -7.62 3.60 -4.65
C GLU A 116 -8.45 4.39 -5.67
N GLN A 117 -9.76 4.32 -5.54
CA GLN A 117 -10.66 5.15 -6.33
C GLN A 117 -11.12 6.32 -5.48
N HIS A 118 -11.02 7.50 -6.05
CA HIS A 118 -11.51 8.74 -5.48
C HIS A 118 -12.80 9.15 -6.17
N ASP A 119 -13.81 9.54 -5.40
CA ASP A 119 -15.11 9.93 -5.96
C ASP A 119 -15.11 11.37 -6.50
N GLY A 120 -14.06 12.12 -6.21
CA GLY A 120 -13.92 13.51 -6.61
C GLY A 120 -14.82 14.46 -5.79
N SER A 121 -15.20 14.04 -4.58
CA SER A 121 -15.86 14.93 -3.63
C SER A 121 -14.84 15.84 -2.92
N LYS A 122 -15.33 16.82 -2.17
CA LYS A 122 -14.48 17.71 -1.36
C LYS A 122 -13.66 16.93 -0.33
N TYR A 123 -14.19 15.82 0.18
CA TYR A 123 -13.57 15.03 1.23
C TYR A 123 -12.76 13.83 0.70
N ASP A 124 -12.90 13.57 -0.59
CA ASP A 124 -12.19 12.51 -1.32
C ASP A 124 -11.79 13.01 -2.72
N PRO A 125 -10.90 14.03 -2.79
CA PRO A 125 -10.49 14.62 -4.06
C PRO A 125 -9.59 13.67 -4.85
N ILE A 126 -9.75 13.68 -6.18
CA ILE A 126 -8.93 12.91 -7.11
C ILE A 126 -7.50 13.46 -7.11
N PRO A 127 -6.46 12.65 -6.82
CA PRO A 127 -5.08 13.07 -6.98
C PRO A 127 -4.78 13.45 -8.43
N TYR A 128 -4.24 14.65 -8.64
CA TYR A 128 -3.88 15.15 -9.96
C TYR A 128 -2.38 14.99 -10.19
N ASP A 129 -2.01 14.22 -11.19
CA ASP A 129 -0.64 13.91 -11.57
C ASP A 129 -0.12 14.67 -12.80
N GLY A 130 -0.95 15.56 -13.40
CA GLY A 130 -0.56 16.39 -14.53
C GLY A 130 -0.88 15.77 -15.90
N ASN A 131 -1.74 14.78 -15.99
CA ASN A 131 -2.16 14.18 -17.27
C ASN A 131 -3.56 13.59 -17.17
N MET A 132 -4.55 14.44 -16.90
CA MET A 132 -5.95 14.00 -16.88
C MET A 132 -6.91 15.10 -17.31
N ALA A 133 -8.06 14.69 -17.83
CA ALA A 133 -9.19 15.59 -18.07
C ALA A 133 -9.87 15.89 -16.73
N LEU A 134 -10.25 17.17 -16.53
CA LEU A 134 -10.95 17.62 -15.35
C LEU A 134 -12.45 17.71 -15.66
N GLU A 135 -13.26 17.21 -14.72
CA GLU A 135 -14.73 17.22 -14.80
C GLU A 135 -15.32 18.30 -13.91
N ASN A 136 -16.25 19.07 -14.44
CA ASN A 136 -16.92 20.12 -13.70
C ASN A 136 -17.61 19.58 -12.43
N GLY A 137 -17.42 20.27 -11.31
CA GLY A 137 -17.98 19.90 -10.01
C GLY A 137 -17.13 18.92 -9.21
N LYS A 138 -16.16 18.25 -9.83
CA LYS A 138 -15.22 17.35 -9.15
C LYS A 138 -14.13 18.14 -8.44
N TYR A 139 -13.57 17.53 -7.40
CA TYR A 139 -12.45 18.05 -6.63
C TYR A 139 -11.20 17.25 -6.96
N TYR A 140 -10.10 17.96 -7.05
CA TYR A 140 -8.77 17.43 -7.36
C TYR A 140 -7.77 17.91 -6.31
N SER A 141 -6.76 17.11 -6.01
CA SER A 141 -5.69 17.47 -5.07
C SER A 141 -4.33 17.46 -5.74
N GLN A 142 -3.53 18.48 -5.48
CA GLN A 142 -2.14 18.55 -5.92
C GLN A 142 -1.31 19.32 -4.90
N GLY A 143 -0.17 18.74 -4.47
CA GLY A 143 0.73 19.39 -3.53
C GLY A 143 0.11 19.70 -2.16
N GLY A 144 -0.90 18.94 -1.72
CA GLY A 144 -1.61 19.17 -0.45
C GLY A 144 -2.69 20.24 -0.53
N VAL A 145 -2.95 20.82 -1.71
CA VAL A 145 -4.01 21.80 -1.95
C VAL A 145 -5.16 21.14 -2.69
N THR A 146 -6.40 21.43 -2.28
CA THR A 146 -7.61 20.96 -2.94
C THR A 146 -8.18 22.05 -3.85
N TYR A 147 -8.56 21.65 -5.06
CA TYR A 147 -9.15 22.50 -6.09
C TYR A 147 -10.49 21.91 -6.51
N ARG A 148 -11.46 22.78 -6.78
CA ARG A 148 -12.73 22.38 -7.39
C ARG A 148 -12.70 22.73 -8.88
N CYS A 149 -13.03 21.78 -9.74
CA CYS A 149 -13.19 22.04 -11.16
C CYS A 149 -14.49 22.82 -11.42
N THR A 150 -14.38 23.92 -12.12
CA THR A 150 -15.49 24.83 -12.44
C THR A 150 -15.99 24.66 -13.87
N ARG A 151 -15.24 23.94 -14.72
CA ARG A 151 -15.56 23.71 -16.12
C ARG A 151 -14.79 22.49 -16.65
N ASP A 152 -15.48 21.61 -17.41
CA ASP A 152 -14.84 20.48 -18.07
C ASP A 152 -13.70 20.95 -19.00
N THR A 153 -12.58 20.23 -18.96
CA THR A 153 -11.48 20.48 -19.90
C THR A 153 -11.66 19.73 -21.21
N GLY A 154 -12.48 18.66 -21.22
CA GLY A 154 -12.73 17.81 -22.38
C GLY A 154 -11.54 16.96 -22.83
N ASN A 155 -10.32 17.47 -22.65
CA ASN A 155 -9.06 16.78 -22.95
C ASN A 155 -8.16 16.84 -21.73
N PRO A 156 -7.17 15.91 -21.62
CA PRO A 156 -6.17 15.98 -20.58
C PRO A 156 -5.43 17.31 -20.54
N VAL A 157 -5.24 17.87 -19.36
CA VAL A 157 -4.41 19.04 -19.12
C VAL A 157 -3.12 18.59 -18.41
N TYR A 158 -2.03 19.33 -18.66
CA TYR A 158 -0.70 18.96 -18.20
C TYR A 158 -0.08 19.97 -17.25
N GLN A 159 -0.68 21.18 -17.17
CA GLN A 159 -0.23 22.24 -16.29
C GLN A 159 -0.58 21.92 -14.83
N PRO A 160 0.22 22.39 -13.86
CA PRO A 160 -0.16 22.34 -12.45
C PRO A 160 -1.53 22.97 -12.22
N LEU A 161 -2.32 22.44 -11.28
CA LEU A 161 -3.65 22.97 -10.98
C LEU A 161 -3.60 24.43 -10.51
N ALA A 162 -2.52 24.85 -9.86
CA ALA A 162 -2.31 26.24 -9.47
C ALA A 162 -2.33 27.22 -10.65
N ASP A 163 -1.81 26.79 -11.82
CA ASP A 163 -1.77 27.59 -13.04
C ASP A 163 -3.12 27.62 -13.78
N LEU A 164 -4.03 26.74 -13.40
CA LEU A 164 -5.38 26.62 -13.97
C LEU A 164 -6.45 27.34 -13.13
N VAL A 165 -6.06 27.99 -12.02
CA VAL A 165 -6.97 28.74 -11.16
C VAL A 165 -7.56 29.93 -11.94
N GLY A 166 -8.88 30.08 -11.88
CA GLY A 166 -9.63 31.11 -12.62
C GLY A 166 -9.90 30.76 -14.10
N ILE A 167 -9.34 29.65 -14.60
CA ILE A 167 -9.56 29.14 -15.95
C ILE A 167 -10.46 27.90 -15.90
N TYR A 168 -10.03 26.88 -15.19
CA TYR A 168 -10.70 25.58 -15.06
C TYR A 168 -10.99 25.17 -13.62
N VAL A 169 -10.24 25.72 -12.65
CA VAL A 169 -10.39 25.37 -11.24
C VAL A 169 -10.42 26.59 -10.34
N GLU A 170 -10.93 26.39 -9.14
CA GLU A 170 -10.84 27.33 -8.00
C GLU A 170 -10.22 26.60 -6.81
N THR A 171 -9.50 27.33 -5.96
CA THR A 171 -8.94 26.79 -4.71
C THR A 171 -10.04 26.70 -3.65
N VAL A 172 -10.04 25.63 -2.83
CA VAL A 172 -11.10 25.35 -1.83
C VAL A 172 -10.55 25.38 -0.41
#